data_834bd2feacb94e5158c8214de136b9b1
#
_entry.id   834bd2feacb94e5158c8214de136b9b1
#
_cell.length_a   1.000
_cell.length_b   1.000
_cell.length_c   1.000
_cell.angle_alpha   90.00
_cell.angle_beta   90.00
_cell.angle_gamma   90.00
#
_symmetry.space_group_name_H-M   'P 1'
#
loop_
_entity.id
_entity.type
_entity.pdbx_description
1 polymer ?
#
loop_
_entity_poly.entity_id
_entity_poly.type
_entity_poly.pdbx_seq_one_letter_code
_entity_poly.pdbx_strand_id
1 'polypeptide(L)'
;DSLNNIASLADKNKKIKVIQFFRNYGKSAALSEGFKYCSGDYVITLDADLQDDPNEIKNLISEIDKGYDLVSGWKKDRKDPLSKKIPSKFFNLVTRLSTGVLIHDFNCGLKVYKKSVVKSIDIYGGRHRYIPALAGQKKFKVSELIVNHRKRLYGETKYGGSRFFHGFFDLISILFLSKYTQSP
;
A
#
# COMPACT_ATOMS: atom_id res chain seq x y z
N ASP A 1 14.69 19.26 -10.05
CA ASP A 1 14.10 18.17 -10.79
C ASP A 1 14.29 16.84 -10.02
N SER A 2 13.18 16.20 -9.65
CA SER A 2 13.22 15.01 -8.77
C SER A 2 13.99 13.84 -9.39
N LEU A 3 13.92 13.67 -10.72
CA LEU A 3 14.60 12.57 -11.40
C LEU A 3 16.13 12.72 -11.30
N ASN A 4 16.64 13.90 -11.57
CA ASN A 4 18.09 14.16 -11.50
C ASN A 4 18.64 13.97 -10.10
N ASN A 5 17.87 14.38 -9.07
CA ASN A 5 18.28 14.19 -7.67
C ASN A 5 18.34 12.69 -7.31
N ILE A 6 17.35 11.90 -7.75
CA ILE A 6 17.29 10.45 -7.47
C ILE A 6 18.42 9.73 -8.24
N ALA A 7 18.66 10.08 -9.50
CA ALA A 7 19.76 9.53 -10.29
C ALA A 7 21.12 9.80 -9.64
N SER A 8 21.37 11.03 -9.22
CA SER A 8 22.60 11.40 -8.51
C SER A 8 22.81 10.63 -7.20
N LEU A 9 21.71 10.31 -6.47
CA LEU A 9 21.80 9.47 -5.27
C LEU A 9 22.13 8.01 -5.62
N ALA A 10 21.56 7.48 -6.71
CA ALA A 10 21.84 6.12 -7.16
C ALA A 10 23.28 5.94 -7.64
N ASP A 11 23.85 6.96 -8.29
CA ASP A 11 25.26 6.96 -8.71
C ASP A 11 26.21 6.88 -7.49
N LYS A 12 25.86 7.58 -6.42
CA LYS A 12 26.65 7.61 -5.17
C LYS A 12 26.46 6.37 -4.31
N ASN A 13 25.33 5.67 -4.44
CA ASN A 13 25.01 4.51 -3.60
C ASN A 13 24.45 3.35 -4.43
N LYS A 14 25.28 2.35 -4.66
CA LYS A 14 24.94 1.14 -5.44
C LYS A 14 23.77 0.31 -4.88
N LYS A 15 23.34 0.57 -3.63
CA LYS A 15 22.15 -0.04 -3.04
C LYS A 15 20.84 0.60 -3.51
N ILE A 16 20.91 1.81 -4.08
CA ILE A 16 19.75 2.53 -4.63
C ILE A 16 19.56 2.08 -6.08
N LYS A 17 18.37 1.58 -6.39
CA LYS A 17 17.95 1.25 -7.76
C LYS A 17 16.81 2.17 -8.16
N VAL A 18 16.87 2.72 -9.35
CA VAL A 18 15.85 3.63 -9.90
C VAL A 18 15.13 2.93 -11.03
N ILE A 19 13.79 2.94 -10.98
CA ILE A 19 12.93 2.45 -12.05
C ILE A 19 12.19 3.66 -12.62
N GLN A 20 12.51 4.02 -13.86
CA GLN A 20 11.88 5.13 -14.56
C GLN A 20 10.86 4.62 -15.58
N PHE A 21 9.67 5.19 -15.56
CA PHE A 21 8.64 4.95 -16.57
C PHE A 21 8.66 6.04 -17.63
N PHE A 22 8.29 5.71 -18.86
CA PHE A 22 8.13 6.69 -19.96
C PHE A 22 7.04 7.74 -19.68
N ARG A 23 6.01 7.35 -18.91
CA ARG A 23 4.92 8.23 -18.47
C ARG A 23 4.37 7.79 -17.14
N ASN A 24 3.46 8.53 -16.55
CA ASN A 24 2.78 8.15 -15.33
C ASN A 24 1.76 7.01 -15.58
N TYR A 25 2.08 5.80 -15.13
CA TYR A 25 1.21 4.62 -15.16
C TYR A 25 0.47 4.38 -13.84
N GLY A 26 0.62 5.28 -12.87
CA GLY A 26 0.00 5.20 -11.57
C GLY A 26 0.73 4.33 -10.54
N LYS A 27 0.24 4.39 -9.30
CA LYS A 27 0.89 3.76 -8.13
C LYS A 27 0.94 2.23 -8.22
N SER A 28 -0.10 1.59 -8.77
CA SER A 28 -0.14 0.13 -8.90
C SER A 28 0.98 -0.39 -9.81
N ALA A 29 1.19 0.25 -10.97
CA ALA A 29 2.28 -0.11 -11.87
C ALA A 29 3.65 0.07 -11.20
N ALA A 30 3.86 1.18 -10.48
CA ALA A 30 5.10 1.43 -9.76
C ALA A 30 5.37 0.37 -8.68
N LEU A 31 4.37 -0.02 -7.90
CA LEU A 31 4.51 -1.09 -6.90
C LEU A 31 4.73 -2.46 -7.55
N SER A 32 4.00 -2.78 -8.62
CA SER A 32 4.17 -4.03 -9.35
C SER A 32 5.59 -4.20 -9.86
N GLU A 33 6.15 -3.17 -10.50
CA GLU A 33 7.56 -3.21 -10.95
C GLU A 33 8.52 -3.28 -9.76
N GLY A 34 8.33 -2.47 -8.72
CA GLY A 34 9.17 -2.54 -7.50
C GLY A 34 9.18 -3.94 -6.90
N PHE A 35 8.03 -4.61 -6.83
CA PHE A 35 7.92 -5.98 -6.30
C PHE A 35 8.60 -7.04 -7.16
N LYS A 36 8.69 -6.84 -8.48
CA LYS A 36 9.48 -7.72 -9.36
C LYS A 36 10.97 -7.65 -9.03
N TYR A 37 11.49 -6.45 -8.81
CA TYR A 37 12.92 -6.21 -8.59
C TYR A 37 13.40 -6.41 -7.14
N CYS A 38 12.49 -6.45 -6.16
CA CYS A 38 12.89 -6.67 -4.77
C CYS A 38 13.43 -8.10 -4.55
N SER A 39 14.50 -8.21 -3.74
CA SER A 39 15.19 -9.48 -3.44
C SER A 39 15.31 -9.79 -1.95
N GLY A 40 15.07 -8.78 -1.08
CA GLY A 40 15.12 -8.94 0.39
C GLY A 40 14.02 -9.86 0.92
N ASP A 41 14.22 -10.42 2.11
CA ASP A 41 13.24 -11.28 2.78
C ASP A 41 12.03 -10.49 3.24
N TYR A 42 12.24 -9.25 3.67
CA TYR A 42 11.20 -8.26 3.93
C TYR A 42 11.18 -7.21 2.83
N VAL A 43 9.99 -6.85 2.42
CA VAL A 43 9.74 -5.77 1.46
C VAL A 43 8.94 -4.68 2.16
N ILE A 44 9.36 -3.43 2.02
CA ILE A 44 8.72 -2.30 2.68
C ILE A 44 8.26 -1.32 1.61
N THR A 45 7.01 -0.86 1.70
CA THR A 45 6.52 0.25 0.90
C THR A 45 6.39 1.50 1.76
N LEU A 46 6.69 2.65 1.18
CA LEU A 46 6.62 3.95 1.82
C LEU A 46 6.23 5.00 0.77
N ASP A 47 5.36 5.94 1.14
CA ASP A 47 5.04 7.08 0.27
C ASP A 47 6.14 8.15 0.36
N ALA A 48 6.54 8.72 -0.79
CA ALA A 48 7.65 9.69 -0.87
C ALA A 48 7.22 11.13 -0.51
N ASP A 49 6.08 11.32 0.15
CA ASP A 49 5.53 12.63 0.52
C ASP A 49 5.91 13.08 1.94
N LEU A 50 6.82 12.35 2.58
CA LEU A 50 7.36 12.59 3.93
C LEU A 50 6.31 12.55 5.06
N GLN A 51 5.12 12.02 4.80
CA GLN A 51 4.07 11.90 5.81
C GLN A 51 4.23 10.64 6.68
N ASP A 52 4.80 9.57 6.13
CA ASP A 52 5.09 8.35 6.87
C ASP A 52 6.41 8.48 7.64
N ASP A 53 6.47 7.95 8.87
CA ASP A 53 7.69 7.96 9.69
C ASP A 53 8.50 6.68 9.47
N PRO A 54 9.73 6.76 8.90
CA PRO A 54 10.58 5.58 8.70
C PRO A 54 10.95 4.85 9.99
N ASN A 55 10.91 5.52 11.16
CA ASN A 55 11.22 4.88 12.44
C ASN A 55 10.21 3.79 12.81
N GLU A 56 8.99 3.86 12.30
CA GLU A 56 7.96 2.84 12.52
C GLU A 56 8.26 1.50 11.82
N ILE A 57 9.19 1.47 10.87
CA ILE A 57 9.56 0.25 10.13
C ILE A 57 10.01 -0.86 11.08
N LYS A 58 10.78 -0.52 12.13
CA LYS A 58 11.26 -1.50 13.11
C LYS A 58 10.10 -2.18 13.85
N ASN A 59 9.10 -1.40 14.23
CA ASN A 59 7.91 -1.89 14.94
C ASN A 59 7.09 -2.82 14.04
N LEU A 60 6.93 -2.45 12.76
CA LEU A 60 6.21 -3.27 11.77
C LEU A 60 6.94 -4.59 11.46
N ILE A 61 8.27 -4.60 11.41
CA ILE A 61 9.07 -5.83 11.24
C ILE A 61 8.90 -6.73 12.47
N SER A 62 8.97 -6.17 13.68
CA SER A 62 8.76 -6.94 14.92
C SER A 62 7.38 -7.60 14.95
N GLU A 63 6.37 -7.00 14.31
CA GLU A 63 5.04 -7.60 14.19
C GLU A 63 5.03 -8.76 13.18
N ILE A 64 5.76 -8.62 12.04
CA ILE A 64 5.97 -9.74 11.09
C ILE A 64 6.60 -10.94 11.80
N ASP A 65 7.58 -10.72 12.68
CA ASP A 65 8.30 -11.77 13.41
C ASP A 65 7.40 -12.55 14.38
N LYS A 66 6.24 -11.99 14.78
CA LYS A 66 5.19 -12.69 15.54
C LYS A 66 4.39 -13.70 14.71
N GLY A 67 4.72 -13.85 13.41
CA GLY A 67 4.12 -14.85 12.55
C GLY A 67 3.12 -14.29 11.53
N TYR A 68 3.05 -12.97 11.34
CA TYR A 68 2.29 -12.36 10.27
C TYR A 68 3.09 -12.35 8.96
N ASP A 69 2.40 -12.21 7.84
CA ASP A 69 2.99 -12.19 6.51
C ASP A 69 2.97 -10.80 5.87
N LEU A 70 1.98 -9.98 6.28
CA LEU A 70 1.83 -8.58 5.93
C LEU A 70 1.39 -7.78 7.14
N VAL A 71 2.06 -6.67 7.42
CA VAL A 71 1.65 -5.70 8.44
C VAL A 71 1.47 -4.33 7.79
N SER A 72 0.26 -3.77 7.91
CA SER A 72 -0.10 -2.44 7.42
C SER A 72 0.01 -1.41 8.54
N GLY A 73 0.52 -0.22 8.23
CA GLY A 73 0.35 0.90 9.16
C GLY A 73 -1.12 1.30 9.26
N TRP A 74 -1.56 1.65 10.47
CA TRP A 74 -2.86 2.26 10.75
C TRP A 74 -2.69 3.71 11.19
N LYS A 75 -3.10 4.65 10.33
CA LYS A 75 -3.09 6.08 10.61
C LYS A 75 -4.31 6.46 11.45
N LYS A 76 -4.31 6.07 12.74
CA LYS A 76 -5.47 6.26 13.64
C LYS A 76 -5.81 7.74 13.81
N ASP A 77 -4.80 8.58 14.07
CA ASP A 77 -4.96 10.01 14.35
C ASP A 77 -4.71 10.87 13.10
N ARG A 78 -5.41 10.54 12.00
CA ARG A 78 -5.31 11.32 10.76
C ARG A 78 -5.77 12.76 10.97
N LYS A 79 -4.90 13.70 10.57
CA LYS A 79 -5.19 15.15 10.59
C LYS A 79 -5.92 15.64 9.33
N ASP A 80 -6.56 14.72 8.59
CA ASP A 80 -7.34 15.03 7.39
C ASP A 80 -8.70 15.66 7.72
N PRO A 81 -9.28 16.49 6.81
CA PRO A 81 -10.65 17.01 6.94
C PRO A 81 -11.70 15.91 7.06
N LEU A 82 -12.82 16.18 7.73
CA LEU A 82 -13.93 15.22 7.92
C LEU A 82 -14.48 14.70 6.58
N SER A 83 -14.55 15.57 5.56
CA SER A 83 -14.97 15.21 4.20
C SER A 83 -14.15 14.07 3.55
N LYS A 84 -12.92 13.88 4.00
CA LYS A 84 -12.05 12.76 3.56
C LYS A 84 -12.10 11.58 4.53
N LYS A 85 -12.29 11.83 5.83
CA LYS A 85 -12.32 10.77 6.86
C LYS A 85 -13.55 9.87 6.74
N ILE A 86 -14.76 10.45 6.54
CA ILE A 86 -16.01 9.69 6.49
C ILE A 86 -16.03 8.71 5.31
N PRO A 87 -15.78 9.14 4.05
CA PRO A 87 -15.73 8.21 2.93
C PRO A 87 -14.66 7.14 3.08
N SER A 88 -13.50 7.48 3.65
CA SER A 88 -12.42 6.53 3.90
C SER A 88 -12.81 5.45 4.92
N LYS A 89 -13.49 5.84 6.02
CA LYS A 89 -13.98 4.89 7.03
C LYS A 89 -15.04 3.94 6.46
N PHE A 90 -15.98 4.48 5.69
CA PHE A 90 -17.00 3.67 5.01
C PHE A 90 -16.38 2.67 4.04
N PHE A 91 -15.44 3.14 3.22
CA PHE A 91 -14.69 2.29 2.30
C PHE A 91 -13.94 1.15 3.02
N ASN A 92 -13.22 1.47 4.10
CA ASN A 92 -12.49 0.47 4.89
C ASN A 92 -13.45 -0.54 5.53
N LEU A 93 -14.60 -0.09 6.05
CA LEU A 93 -15.62 -0.98 6.62
C LEU A 93 -16.16 -1.96 5.57
N VAL A 94 -16.55 -1.46 4.40
CA VAL A 94 -17.07 -2.31 3.31
C VAL A 94 -15.99 -3.31 2.87
N THR A 95 -14.75 -2.85 2.67
CA THR A 95 -13.63 -3.74 2.30
C THR A 95 -13.40 -4.82 3.35
N ARG A 96 -13.40 -4.45 4.63
CA ARG A 96 -13.22 -5.38 5.76
C ARG A 96 -14.31 -6.46 5.79
N LEU A 97 -15.58 -6.06 5.68
CA LEU A 97 -16.72 -7.00 5.68
C LEU A 97 -16.70 -7.93 4.46
N SER A 98 -16.34 -7.39 3.29
CA SER A 98 -16.34 -8.13 2.04
C SER A 98 -15.15 -9.08 1.87
N THR A 99 -14.01 -8.78 2.49
CA THR A 99 -12.77 -9.57 2.33
C THR A 99 -12.42 -10.43 3.54
N GLY A 100 -13.07 -10.20 4.68
CA GLY A 100 -12.78 -10.88 5.95
C GLY A 100 -11.43 -10.47 6.59
N VAL A 101 -10.71 -9.51 6.02
CA VAL A 101 -9.45 -9.01 6.57
C VAL A 101 -9.71 -7.93 7.61
N LEU A 102 -9.39 -8.22 8.88
CA LEU A 102 -9.77 -7.38 10.03
C LEU A 102 -8.75 -6.27 10.32
N ILE A 103 -8.57 -5.34 9.36
CA ILE A 103 -7.74 -4.13 9.53
C ILE A 103 -8.57 -2.86 9.34
N HIS A 104 -8.11 -1.73 9.91
CA HIS A 104 -8.81 -0.45 9.89
C HIS A 104 -8.38 0.45 8.73
N ASP A 105 -7.14 0.31 8.22
CA ASP A 105 -6.61 1.15 7.14
C ASP A 105 -5.99 0.33 6.00
N PHE A 106 -6.78 0.04 4.98
CA PHE A 106 -6.30 -0.66 3.78
C PHE A 106 -5.38 0.20 2.91
N ASN A 107 -5.52 1.52 2.99
CA ASN A 107 -4.88 2.46 2.06
C ASN A 107 -3.60 3.11 2.61
N CYS A 108 -3.10 2.71 3.77
CA CYS A 108 -1.82 3.20 4.28
C CYS A 108 -0.69 2.87 3.30
N GLY A 109 0.21 3.83 3.01
CA GLY A 109 1.39 3.63 2.16
C GLY A 109 2.46 2.79 2.83
N LEU A 110 2.63 2.99 4.15
CA LEU A 110 3.61 2.26 4.95
C LEU A 110 3.12 0.85 5.26
N LYS A 111 3.77 -0.13 4.67
CA LYS A 111 3.50 -1.56 4.88
C LYS A 111 4.80 -2.36 4.85
N VAL A 112 4.84 -3.43 5.62
CA VAL A 112 5.90 -4.44 5.58
C VAL A 112 5.31 -5.76 5.13
N TYR A 113 6.02 -6.46 4.27
CA TYR A 113 5.62 -7.74 3.69
C TYR A 113 6.74 -8.74 3.79
N LYS A 114 6.43 -10.01 3.98
CA LYS A 114 7.36 -11.07 3.59
C LYS A 114 7.47 -11.13 2.07
N LYS A 115 8.62 -11.51 1.56
CA LYS A 115 8.88 -11.66 0.11
C LYS A 115 7.84 -12.53 -0.59
N SER A 116 7.40 -13.62 0.05
CA SER A 116 6.38 -14.53 -0.47
C SER A 116 5.07 -13.82 -0.82
N VAL A 117 4.65 -12.85 -0.01
CA VAL A 117 3.42 -12.06 -0.26
C VAL A 117 3.55 -11.29 -1.56
N VAL A 118 4.61 -10.46 -1.70
CA VAL A 118 4.76 -9.58 -2.86
C VAL A 118 5.00 -10.34 -4.17
N LYS A 119 5.57 -11.54 -4.08
CA LYS A 119 5.75 -12.43 -5.25
C LYS A 119 4.50 -13.21 -5.63
N SER A 120 3.49 -13.25 -4.75
CA SER A 120 2.25 -14.00 -4.97
C SER A 120 1.07 -13.13 -5.42
N ILE A 121 1.13 -11.81 -5.23
CA ILE A 121 0.01 -10.91 -5.54
C ILE A 121 0.24 -10.15 -6.85
N ASP A 122 -0.84 -10.04 -7.65
CA ASP A 122 -0.84 -9.26 -8.88
C ASP A 122 -1.51 -7.91 -8.66
N ILE A 123 -0.76 -6.83 -8.92
CA ILE A 123 -1.19 -5.46 -8.69
C ILE A 123 -1.32 -4.72 -10.01
N TYR A 124 -2.56 -4.35 -10.38
CA TYR A 124 -2.86 -3.53 -11.55
C TYR A 124 -4.07 -2.62 -11.27
N GLY A 125 -4.37 -1.66 -12.13
CA GLY A 125 -5.47 -0.70 -11.94
C GLY A 125 -5.38 0.03 -10.60
N GLY A 126 -6.45 0.05 -9.81
CA GLY A 126 -6.51 0.62 -8.47
C GLY A 126 -6.14 -0.33 -7.33
N ARG A 127 -5.71 -1.57 -7.62
CA ARG A 127 -5.52 -2.66 -6.64
C ARG A 127 -4.47 -2.40 -5.57
N HIS A 128 -3.59 -1.41 -5.73
CA HIS A 128 -2.64 -1.01 -4.68
C HIS A 128 -3.30 -0.69 -3.33
N ARG A 129 -4.58 -0.29 -3.35
CA ARG A 129 -5.37 -0.01 -2.13
C ARG A 129 -5.81 -1.28 -1.41
N TYR A 130 -5.86 -2.39 -2.12
CA TYR A 130 -6.41 -3.66 -1.66
C TYR A 130 -5.35 -4.73 -1.41
N ILE A 131 -4.08 -4.36 -1.39
CA ILE A 131 -2.98 -5.31 -1.16
C ILE A 131 -3.23 -6.19 0.07
N PRO A 132 -3.67 -5.66 1.25
CA PRO A 132 -3.99 -6.50 2.40
C PRO A 132 -5.14 -7.46 2.13
N ALA A 133 -6.15 -7.03 1.37
CA ALA A 133 -7.28 -7.89 0.99
C ALA A 133 -6.84 -9.02 0.05
N LEU A 134 -6.04 -8.70 -0.97
CA LEU A 134 -5.47 -9.67 -1.90
C LEU A 134 -4.58 -10.71 -1.18
N ALA A 135 -3.79 -10.25 -0.21
CA ALA A 135 -2.99 -11.14 0.63
C ALA A 135 -3.87 -12.07 1.48
N GLY A 136 -4.92 -11.53 2.12
CA GLY A 136 -5.87 -12.33 2.90
C GLY A 136 -6.61 -13.37 2.07
N GLN A 137 -7.01 -13.05 0.83
CA GLN A 137 -7.62 -14.00 -0.11
C GLN A 137 -6.67 -15.17 -0.42
N LYS A 138 -5.38 -14.92 -0.49
CA LYS A 138 -4.34 -15.96 -0.65
C LYS A 138 -3.93 -16.65 0.67
N LYS A 139 -4.72 -16.44 1.75
CA LYS A 139 -4.50 -17.04 3.09
C LYS A 139 -3.24 -16.58 3.81
N PHE A 140 -2.63 -15.47 3.39
CA PHE A 140 -1.59 -14.82 4.18
C PHE A 140 -2.17 -14.17 5.44
N LYS A 141 -1.43 -14.23 6.53
CA LYS A 141 -1.79 -13.60 7.80
C LYS A 141 -1.51 -12.12 7.76
N VAL A 142 -2.57 -11.32 7.86
CA VAL A 142 -2.51 -9.85 7.78
C VAL A 142 -2.75 -9.25 9.15
N SER A 143 -1.92 -8.27 9.55
CA SER A 143 -2.06 -7.47 10.76
C SER A 143 -1.94 -5.98 10.44
N GLU A 144 -2.22 -5.15 11.44
CA GLU A 144 -1.94 -3.72 11.38
C GLU A 144 -1.34 -3.22 12.68
N LEU A 145 -0.59 -2.12 12.59
CA LEU A 145 0.00 -1.44 13.73
C LEU A 145 -0.27 0.07 13.62
N ILE A 146 -0.62 0.70 14.73
CA ILE A 146 -0.78 2.16 14.77
C ILE A 146 0.58 2.80 14.47
N VAL A 147 0.60 3.72 13.50
CA VAL A 147 1.79 4.43 13.07
C VAL A 147 1.60 5.94 13.13
N ASN A 148 2.67 6.65 13.39
CA ASN A 148 2.68 8.10 13.35
C ASN A 148 2.48 8.60 11.91
N HIS A 149 1.63 9.61 11.76
CA HIS A 149 1.38 10.27 10.49
C HIS A 149 1.63 11.77 10.61
N ARG A 150 2.63 12.24 9.87
CA ARG A 150 3.03 13.65 9.87
C ARG A 150 2.12 14.48 8.95
N LYS A 151 2.06 15.78 9.21
CA LYS A 151 1.46 16.71 8.23
C LYS A 151 2.31 16.71 6.96
N ARG A 152 1.66 16.86 5.81
CA ARG A 152 2.35 17.04 4.53
C ARG A 152 3.16 18.34 4.57
N LEU A 153 4.45 18.24 4.24
CA LEU A 153 5.36 19.39 4.22
C LEU A 153 5.39 20.06 2.85
N TYR A 154 5.25 19.30 1.77
CA TYR A 154 5.37 19.78 0.39
C TYR A 154 4.27 19.24 -0.51
N GLY A 155 3.90 20.03 -1.54
CA GLY A 155 2.97 19.64 -2.58
C GLY A 155 1.50 19.69 -2.19
N GLU A 156 0.64 19.76 -3.19
CA GLU A 156 -0.81 19.78 -3.05
C GLU A 156 -1.42 18.40 -3.33
N THR A 157 -2.61 18.15 -2.79
CA THR A 157 -3.33 16.90 -3.03
C THR A 157 -3.92 16.91 -4.45
N LYS A 158 -3.35 16.14 -5.37
CA LYS A 158 -3.81 16.02 -6.77
C LYS A 158 -5.10 15.20 -6.95
N TYR A 159 -5.80 14.82 -5.90
CA TYR A 159 -6.92 13.87 -5.97
C TYR A 159 -8.26 14.52 -5.62
N GLY A 160 -9.21 14.47 -6.58
CA GLY A 160 -10.60 14.92 -6.43
C GLY A 160 -11.58 13.81 -5.98
N GLY A 161 -12.88 14.14 -5.92
CA GLY A 161 -13.96 13.25 -5.47
C GLY A 161 -14.18 11.99 -6.34
N SER A 162 -13.81 12.03 -7.63
CA SER A 162 -13.89 10.88 -8.55
C SER A 162 -13.14 9.63 -8.06
N ARG A 163 -12.13 9.80 -7.20
CA ARG A 163 -11.37 8.70 -6.60
C ARG A 163 -12.22 7.73 -5.76
N PHE A 164 -13.31 8.22 -5.17
CA PHE A 164 -14.22 7.38 -4.40
C PHE A 164 -14.95 6.37 -5.30
N PHE A 165 -15.49 6.84 -6.42
CA PHE A 165 -16.17 5.97 -7.38
C PHE A 165 -15.22 4.93 -7.99
N HIS A 166 -14.01 5.33 -8.40
CA HIS A 166 -13.02 4.38 -8.91
C HIS A 166 -12.65 3.33 -7.85
N GLY A 167 -12.46 3.74 -6.59
CA GLY A 167 -12.21 2.78 -5.51
C GLY A 167 -13.34 1.78 -5.32
N PHE A 168 -14.59 2.21 -5.39
CA PHE A 168 -15.75 1.32 -5.26
C PHE A 168 -15.84 0.29 -6.40
N PHE A 169 -15.64 0.71 -7.65
CA PHE A 169 -15.60 -0.21 -8.79
C PHE A 169 -14.41 -1.19 -8.73
N ASP A 170 -13.25 -0.72 -8.28
CA ASP A 170 -12.09 -1.59 -8.04
C ASP A 170 -12.43 -2.68 -7.00
N LEU A 171 -13.14 -2.33 -5.91
CA LEU A 171 -13.56 -3.29 -4.90
C LEU A 171 -14.51 -4.35 -5.46
N ILE A 172 -15.55 -3.92 -6.20
CA ILE A 172 -16.47 -4.86 -6.86
C ILE A 172 -15.71 -5.82 -7.78
N SER A 173 -14.77 -5.28 -8.57
CA SER A 173 -13.95 -6.08 -9.48
C SER A 173 -13.11 -7.12 -8.72
N ILE A 174 -12.51 -6.75 -7.58
CA ILE A 174 -11.72 -7.67 -6.76
C ILE A 174 -12.60 -8.78 -6.17
N LEU A 175 -13.78 -8.42 -5.64
CA LEU A 175 -14.73 -9.39 -5.08
C LEU A 175 -15.26 -10.34 -6.13
N PHE A 176 -15.62 -9.81 -7.30
CA PHE A 176 -16.09 -10.63 -8.43
C PHE A 176 -15.01 -11.61 -8.88
N LEU A 177 -13.80 -11.11 -9.15
CA LEU A 177 -12.69 -11.96 -9.59
C LEU A 177 -12.33 -13.01 -8.53
N SER A 178 -12.30 -12.65 -7.24
CA SER A 178 -11.99 -13.62 -6.18
C SER A 178 -13.02 -14.75 -6.09
N LYS A 179 -14.29 -14.46 -6.37
CA LYS A 179 -15.37 -15.46 -6.31
C LYS A 179 -15.39 -16.36 -7.54
N TYR A 180 -15.10 -15.82 -8.72
CA TYR A 180 -15.32 -16.54 -9.99
C TYR A 180 -14.04 -17.06 -10.66
N THR A 181 -12.84 -16.56 -10.30
CA THR A 181 -11.59 -17.04 -10.87
C THR A 181 -10.86 -18.05 -9.99
N GLN A 182 -11.30 -18.26 -8.75
CA GLN A 182 -10.69 -19.22 -7.81
C GLN A 182 -11.60 -20.40 -7.46
N SER A 183 -12.77 -20.50 -8.08
CA SER A 183 -13.58 -21.72 -8.02
C SER A 183 -13.17 -22.64 -9.17
N PRO A 184 -12.76 -23.89 -8.89
CA PRO A 184 -12.55 -24.88 -9.93
C PRO A 184 -13.88 -25.21 -10.64
#